data_78df34d09c1a5de08be9f284295c62d0
#
_entry.id   78df34d09c1a5de08be9f284295c62d0
#
_cell.length_a   1.000
_cell.length_b   1.000
_cell.length_c   1.000
_cell.angle_alpha   90.00
_cell.angle_beta   90.00
_cell.angle_gamma   90.00
#
_symmetry.space_group_name_H-M   'P 1'
#
loop_
_entity.id
_entity.type
_entity.pdbx_description
1 polymer ?
#
loop_
_entity_poly.entity_id
_entity_poly.type
_entity_poly.pdbx_seq_one_letter_code
_entity_poly.pdbx_strand_id
1 'polypeptide(L)'
;MAARLVLPANHVEVFDTTLRDGMQVEGVSASVVDKLRIAEQLDHLGVHYIEGGWPGANPKDEEFFARAKRELKLSTSRLVAFGSTRRPAGKVDDDATLRNLINAETSAVCIVAKSWDYHVETALQTTLDEGVAMVADSVKYLGSHGRMVMVDLEHFFDGYKRNPEFSLRVLEASIVNGATHLVLCDTNGGSLPHEVESIVAAVAKHVGNDAIIGIHCHDDTGCAVANSLAAVRAGVRHVQDRKSTRLNSSH
;
A
#
# COMPACT_ATOMS: atom_id res chain seq x y z
N MET A 1 -8.58 1.56 23.02
CA MET A 1 -8.46 2.78 22.21
C MET A 1 -7.02 2.86 21.72
N ALA A 2 -6.75 2.60 20.45
CA ALA A 2 -5.42 2.83 19.87
C ALA A 2 -5.14 4.34 19.91
N ALA A 3 -3.91 4.73 20.27
CA ALA A 3 -3.53 6.13 20.25
C ALA A 3 -3.69 6.65 18.81
N ARG A 4 -4.46 7.74 18.65
CA ARG A 4 -4.59 8.42 17.35
C ARG A 4 -3.21 8.84 16.89
N LEU A 5 -2.77 8.33 15.76
CA LEU A 5 -1.53 8.75 15.10
C LEU A 5 -1.82 10.07 14.38
N VAL A 6 -1.67 11.19 15.07
CA VAL A 6 -1.79 12.51 14.44
C VAL A 6 -0.40 12.98 14.06
N LEU A 7 -0.10 12.97 12.77
CA LEU A 7 1.14 13.56 12.26
C LEU A 7 1.05 15.10 12.29
N PRO A 8 2.18 15.80 12.55
CA PRO A 8 2.23 17.24 12.43
C PRO A 8 1.80 17.71 11.02
N ALA A 9 1.16 18.85 10.92
CA ALA A 9 0.61 19.34 9.65
C ALA A 9 1.66 19.52 8.52
N ASN A 10 2.92 19.71 8.89
CA ASN A 10 4.06 19.87 7.98
C ASN A 10 4.89 18.57 7.82
N HIS A 11 4.43 17.44 8.37
CA HIS A 11 5.12 16.17 8.26
C HIS A 11 4.50 15.31 7.16
N VAL A 12 5.33 14.72 6.31
CA VAL A 12 4.94 13.75 5.29
C VAL A 12 5.84 12.53 5.44
N GLU A 13 5.25 11.37 5.60
CA GLU A 13 5.98 10.10 5.60
C GLU A 13 6.30 9.68 4.16
N VAL A 14 7.50 9.17 3.96
CA VAL A 14 7.95 8.60 2.68
C VAL A 14 8.02 7.09 2.82
N PHE A 15 7.37 6.40 1.91
CA PHE A 15 7.32 4.94 1.80
C PHE A 15 7.98 4.54 0.47
N ASP A 16 9.10 3.84 0.53
CA ASP A 16 9.84 3.41 -0.64
C ASP A 16 9.41 2.00 -1.09
N THR A 17 9.04 1.85 -2.35
CA THR A 17 8.59 0.59 -2.94
C THR A 17 9.63 -0.05 -3.87
N THR A 18 10.88 0.44 -3.88
CA THR A 18 11.94 -0.03 -4.78
C THR A 18 12.11 -1.55 -4.74
N LEU A 19 12.11 -2.14 -3.53
CA LEU A 19 12.41 -3.57 -3.35
C LEU A 19 11.23 -4.51 -3.66
N ARG A 20 10.03 -3.98 -3.89
CA ARG A 20 8.86 -4.76 -4.31
C ARG A 20 8.35 -4.31 -5.66
N ASP A 21 7.68 -3.17 -5.74
CA ASP A 21 7.08 -2.68 -6.98
C ASP A 21 8.15 -2.25 -8.00
N GLY A 22 9.20 -1.58 -7.52
CA GLY A 22 10.34 -1.21 -8.35
C GLY A 22 11.09 -2.39 -8.98
N MET A 23 11.03 -3.59 -8.38
CA MET A 23 11.63 -4.82 -8.93
C MET A 23 10.76 -5.50 -9.99
N GLN A 24 9.55 -5.01 -10.27
CA GLN A 24 8.70 -5.55 -11.33
C GLN A 24 9.03 -4.99 -12.72
N VAL A 25 10.01 -4.09 -12.81
CA VAL A 25 10.48 -3.55 -14.08
C VAL A 25 11.27 -4.62 -14.84
N GLU A 26 10.97 -4.75 -16.15
CA GLU A 26 11.67 -5.68 -17.02
C GLU A 26 13.17 -5.39 -17.05
N GLY A 27 13.99 -6.44 -16.96
CA GLY A 27 15.45 -6.34 -16.94
C GLY A 27 16.08 -5.95 -15.59
N VAL A 28 15.28 -5.66 -14.56
CA VAL A 28 15.76 -5.39 -13.20
C VAL A 28 15.63 -6.64 -12.33
N SER A 29 16.74 -7.10 -11.79
CA SER A 29 16.74 -8.20 -10.81
C SER A 29 17.81 -7.94 -9.76
N ALA A 30 17.41 -7.94 -8.49
CA ALA A 30 18.32 -7.85 -7.35
C ALA A 30 18.42 -9.21 -6.67
N SER A 31 19.64 -9.57 -6.22
CA SER A 31 19.81 -10.69 -5.30
C SER A 31 19.29 -10.33 -3.90
N VAL A 32 19.14 -11.33 -3.02
CA VAL A 32 18.78 -11.06 -1.61
C VAL A 32 19.81 -10.17 -0.92
N VAL A 33 21.11 -10.34 -1.24
CA VAL A 33 22.19 -9.50 -0.71
C VAL A 33 22.04 -8.05 -1.18
N ASP A 34 21.68 -7.85 -2.45
CA ASP A 34 21.47 -6.50 -2.99
C ASP A 34 20.24 -5.85 -2.34
N LYS A 35 19.14 -6.60 -2.13
CA LYS A 35 17.96 -6.09 -1.42
C LYS A 35 18.30 -5.64 0.00
N LEU A 36 19.10 -6.41 0.74
CA LEU A 36 19.55 -6.02 2.09
C LEU A 36 20.38 -4.73 2.06
N ARG A 37 21.33 -4.62 1.13
CA ARG A 37 22.17 -3.41 0.96
C ARG A 37 21.34 -2.18 0.55
N ILE A 38 20.36 -2.36 -0.36
CA ILE A 38 19.47 -1.28 -0.77
C ILE A 38 18.63 -0.82 0.42
N ALA A 39 18.10 -1.75 1.23
CA ALA A 39 17.34 -1.41 2.43
C ALA A 39 18.17 -0.57 3.43
N GLU A 40 19.46 -0.91 3.63
CA GLU A 40 20.37 -0.11 4.46
C GLU A 40 20.60 1.30 3.89
N GLN A 41 20.74 1.43 2.57
CA GLN A 41 20.91 2.74 1.92
C GLN A 41 19.63 3.59 2.03
N LEU A 42 18.44 2.98 1.91
CA LEU A 42 17.16 3.66 2.10
C LEU A 42 16.98 4.13 3.56
N ASP A 43 17.42 3.33 4.53
CA ASP A 43 17.45 3.73 5.95
C ASP A 43 18.38 4.94 6.19
N HIS A 44 19.58 4.92 5.58
CA HIS A 44 20.50 6.07 5.64
C HIS A 44 19.94 7.31 4.94
N LEU A 45 19.16 7.15 3.87
CA LEU A 45 18.45 8.24 3.21
C LEU A 45 17.37 8.86 4.11
N GLY A 46 16.88 8.10 5.09
CA GLY A 46 15.89 8.56 6.05
C GLY A 46 14.45 8.38 5.60
N VAL A 47 14.15 7.44 4.70
CA VAL A 47 12.75 7.09 4.39
C VAL A 47 12.10 6.45 5.61
N HIS A 48 10.79 6.61 5.77
CA HIS A 48 10.07 6.13 6.95
C HIS A 48 9.74 4.63 6.86
N TYR A 49 9.43 4.16 5.65
CA TYR A 49 9.04 2.78 5.40
C TYR A 49 9.74 2.23 4.15
N ILE A 50 10.12 0.96 4.19
CA ILE A 50 10.74 0.22 3.09
C ILE A 50 9.91 -1.02 2.81
N GLU A 51 9.28 -1.09 1.66
CA GLU A 51 8.52 -2.24 1.22
C GLU A 51 9.45 -3.34 0.72
N GLY A 52 9.67 -4.35 1.53
CA GLY A 52 10.73 -5.34 1.31
C GLY A 52 10.41 -6.40 0.26
N GLY A 53 9.14 -6.62 -0.07
CA GLY A 53 8.71 -7.66 -1.00
C GLY A 53 7.38 -8.29 -0.60
N TRP A 54 6.99 -9.34 -1.33
CA TRP A 54 5.78 -10.12 -1.07
C TRP A 54 6.17 -11.52 -0.55
N PRO A 55 6.16 -11.76 0.77
CA PRO A 55 6.48 -13.07 1.32
C PRO A 55 5.46 -14.11 0.83
N GLY A 56 5.97 -15.25 0.33
CA GLY A 56 5.15 -16.32 -0.26
C GLY A 56 4.86 -16.16 -1.75
N ALA A 57 5.20 -15.03 -2.39
CA ALA A 57 5.07 -14.88 -3.84
C ALA A 57 6.21 -15.58 -4.60
N ASN A 58 7.41 -15.56 -4.03
CA ASN A 58 8.58 -16.21 -4.61
C ASN A 58 9.62 -16.52 -3.52
N PRO A 59 10.52 -17.53 -3.76
CA PRO A 59 11.54 -17.93 -2.79
C PRO A 59 12.53 -16.81 -2.40
N LYS A 60 12.81 -15.87 -3.30
CA LYS A 60 13.73 -14.76 -3.04
C LYS A 60 13.18 -13.81 -1.98
N ASP A 61 11.89 -13.50 -2.02
CA ASP A 61 11.27 -12.64 -1.03
C ASP A 61 11.15 -13.35 0.32
N GLU A 62 10.87 -14.65 0.33
CA GLU A 62 10.90 -15.45 1.56
C GLU A 62 12.28 -15.43 2.21
N GLU A 63 13.35 -15.68 1.43
CA GLU A 63 14.73 -15.62 1.90
C GLU A 63 15.10 -14.20 2.39
N PHE A 64 14.67 -13.16 1.66
CA PHE A 64 14.92 -11.78 2.08
C PHE A 64 14.37 -11.50 3.48
N PHE A 65 13.11 -11.81 3.77
CA PHE A 65 12.53 -11.59 5.09
C PHE A 65 13.19 -12.48 6.16
N ALA A 66 13.50 -13.73 5.85
CA ALA A 66 14.20 -14.62 6.78
C ALA A 66 15.59 -14.10 7.17
N ARG A 67 16.31 -13.49 6.22
CA ARG A 67 17.64 -12.89 6.46
C ARG A 67 17.54 -11.52 7.12
N ALA A 68 16.59 -10.70 6.70
CA ALA A 68 16.39 -9.35 7.23
C ALA A 68 16.21 -9.33 8.76
N LYS A 69 15.51 -10.31 9.31
CA LYS A 69 15.35 -10.47 10.77
C LYS A 69 16.67 -10.53 11.55
N ARG A 70 17.72 -11.06 10.95
CA ARG A 70 19.00 -11.31 11.61
C ARG A 70 20.09 -10.33 11.20
N GLU A 71 20.06 -9.89 9.94
CA GLU A 71 21.15 -9.17 9.29
C GLU A 71 20.85 -7.67 9.17
N LEU A 72 19.56 -7.30 8.95
CA LEU A 72 19.18 -5.91 8.71
C LEU A 72 18.97 -5.16 10.02
N LYS A 73 19.70 -4.06 10.19
CA LYS A 73 19.57 -3.15 11.34
C LYS A 73 19.16 -1.78 10.83
N LEU A 74 17.90 -1.49 10.89
CA LEU A 74 17.34 -0.19 10.50
C LEU A 74 17.27 0.72 11.72
N SER A 75 17.69 1.96 11.58
CA SER A 75 17.70 2.98 12.62
C SER A 75 16.54 3.97 12.52
N THR A 76 16.10 4.23 11.29
CA THR A 76 15.07 5.23 10.96
C THR A 76 13.85 4.55 10.34
N SER A 77 14.08 3.67 9.38
CA SER A 77 13.02 3.06 8.58
C SER A 77 12.37 1.86 9.26
N ARG A 78 11.12 1.60 8.89
CA ARG A 78 10.43 0.34 9.21
C ARG A 78 10.33 -0.53 7.97
N LEU A 79 10.74 -1.79 8.09
CA LEU A 79 10.54 -2.77 7.03
C LEU A 79 9.06 -3.18 7.00
N VAL A 80 8.48 -3.20 5.80
CA VAL A 80 7.08 -3.53 5.55
C VAL A 80 7.01 -4.77 4.64
N ALA A 81 6.19 -5.75 4.99
CA ALA A 81 5.85 -6.86 4.12
C ALA A 81 4.57 -6.53 3.36
N PHE A 82 4.58 -6.77 2.04
CA PHE A 82 3.43 -6.53 1.17
C PHE A 82 2.66 -7.82 0.91
N GLY A 83 1.35 -7.70 0.73
CA GLY A 83 0.49 -8.82 0.36
C GLY A 83 -0.87 -8.36 -0.12
N SER A 84 -1.84 -9.27 -0.13
CA SER A 84 -3.23 -8.97 -0.47
C SER A 84 -4.17 -9.30 0.67
N THR A 85 -5.43 -8.90 0.53
CA THR A 85 -6.51 -9.40 1.37
C THR A 85 -6.66 -10.93 1.24
N ARG A 86 -7.39 -11.56 2.17
CA ARG A 86 -7.81 -12.96 2.02
C ARG A 86 -8.50 -13.21 0.68
N ARG A 87 -8.55 -14.46 0.25
CA ARG A 87 -9.29 -14.86 -0.96
C ARG A 87 -10.80 -14.77 -0.76
N PRO A 88 -11.58 -14.56 -1.84
CA PRO A 88 -13.05 -14.65 -1.79
C PRO A 88 -13.51 -15.96 -1.15
N ALA A 89 -14.55 -15.87 -0.31
CA ALA A 89 -15.13 -16.98 0.45
C ALA A 89 -14.14 -17.74 1.36
N GLY A 90 -12.88 -17.30 1.48
CA GLY A 90 -11.87 -17.89 2.34
C GLY A 90 -11.98 -17.44 3.80
N LYS A 91 -11.35 -18.18 4.70
CA LYS A 91 -11.19 -17.80 6.11
C LYS A 91 -9.79 -17.23 6.33
N VAL A 92 -9.66 -16.20 7.16
CA VAL A 92 -8.38 -15.55 7.46
C VAL A 92 -7.34 -16.52 8.05
N ASP A 93 -7.77 -17.44 8.91
CA ASP A 93 -6.89 -18.43 9.57
C ASP A 93 -6.30 -19.44 8.58
N ASP A 94 -6.99 -19.68 7.47
CA ASP A 94 -6.57 -20.65 6.46
C ASP A 94 -5.86 -19.96 5.27
N ASP A 95 -5.84 -18.63 5.22
CA ASP A 95 -5.28 -17.88 4.11
C ASP A 95 -3.75 -17.85 4.15
N ALA A 96 -3.14 -18.40 3.09
CA ALA A 96 -1.68 -18.48 3.00
C ALA A 96 -1.00 -17.13 2.90
N THR A 97 -1.61 -16.15 2.22
CA THR A 97 -1.05 -14.80 2.07
C THR A 97 -0.98 -14.10 3.43
N LEU A 98 -2.08 -14.12 4.18
CA LEU A 98 -2.12 -13.51 5.51
C LEU A 98 -1.15 -14.20 6.47
N ARG A 99 -1.05 -15.53 6.42
CA ARG A 99 -0.08 -16.29 7.20
C ARG A 99 1.37 -15.92 6.88
N ASN A 100 1.69 -15.76 5.59
CA ASN A 100 3.03 -15.37 5.16
C ASN A 100 3.39 -13.95 5.62
N LEU A 101 2.42 -13.02 5.63
CA LEU A 101 2.59 -11.68 6.19
C LEU A 101 2.93 -11.73 7.69
N ILE A 102 2.26 -12.59 8.46
CA ILE A 102 2.57 -12.78 9.88
C ILE A 102 3.98 -13.38 10.05
N ASN A 103 4.33 -14.41 9.23
CA ASN A 103 5.63 -15.10 9.30
C ASN A 103 6.81 -14.22 8.86
N ALA A 104 6.57 -13.17 8.09
CA ALA A 104 7.60 -12.17 7.76
C ALA A 104 8.13 -11.43 8.99
N GLU A 105 7.35 -11.40 10.09
CA GLU A 105 7.70 -10.80 11.39
C GLU A 105 8.08 -9.31 11.30
N THR A 106 7.61 -8.61 10.29
CA THR A 106 7.73 -7.15 10.20
C THR A 106 6.74 -6.50 11.16
N SER A 107 7.09 -5.34 11.73
CA SER A 107 6.18 -4.59 12.60
C SER A 107 5.00 -3.96 11.85
N ALA A 108 5.16 -3.76 10.55
CA ALA A 108 4.15 -3.20 9.65
C ALA A 108 3.94 -4.11 8.44
N VAL A 109 2.72 -4.11 7.94
CA VAL A 109 2.32 -4.79 6.70
C VAL A 109 1.51 -3.83 5.84
N CYS A 110 1.64 -3.98 4.52
CA CYS A 110 0.81 -3.28 3.54
C CYS A 110 0.04 -4.32 2.73
N ILE A 111 -1.28 -4.19 2.66
CA ILE A 111 -2.12 -5.10 1.88
C ILE A 111 -2.85 -4.36 0.78
N VAL A 112 -2.83 -4.92 -0.43
CA VAL A 112 -3.64 -4.40 -1.52
C VAL A 112 -5.09 -4.84 -1.40
N ALA A 113 -6.02 -3.89 -1.52
CA ALA A 113 -7.45 -4.11 -1.52
C ALA A 113 -8.07 -3.57 -2.81
N LYS A 114 -8.97 -4.32 -3.45
CA LYS A 114 -9.71 -3.86 -4.62
C LYS A 114 -10.73 -2.81 -4.18
N SER A 115 -10.57 -1.57 -4.63
CA SER A 115 -11.47 -0.45 -4.35
C SER A 115 -12.26 0.03 -5.57
N TRP A 116 -12.17 -0.68 -6.68
CA TRP A 116 -12.97 -0.49 -7.88
C TRP A 116 -13.95 -1.67 -8.05
N ASP A 117 -15.24 -1.39 -8.11
CA ASP A 117 -16.32 -2.38 -8.26
C ASP A 117 -16.10 -3.31 -9.47
N TYR A 118 -15.68 -2.75 -10.60
CA TYR A 118 -15.36 -3.52 -11.81
C TYR A 118 -14.32 -4.63 -11.54
N HIS A 119 -13.27 -4.37 -10.77
CA HIS A 119 -12.25 -5.38 -10.46
C HIS A 119 -12.73 -6.42 -9.45
N VAL A 120 -13.64 -6.07 -8.54
CA VAL A 120 -14.26 -7.05 -7.64
C VAL A 120 -15.11 -8.04 -8.42
N GLU A 121 -15.92 -7.54 -9.34
CA GLU A 121 -16.83 -8.37 -10.13
C GLU A 121 -16.09 -9.19 -11.21
N THR A 122 -15.11 -8.58 -11.91
CA THR A 122 -14.46 -9.21 -13.07
C THR A 122 -13.19 -9.98 -12.74
N ALA A 123 -12.33 -9.46 -11.85
CA ALA A 123 -11.06 -10.08 -11.51
C ALA A 123 -11.18 -11.02 -10.30
N LEU A 124 -11.88 -10.61 -9.24
CA LEU A 124 -12.13 -11.47 -8.08
C LEU A 124 -13.33 -12.40 -8.27
N GLN A 125 -14.21 -12.11 -9.23
CA GLN A 125 -15.42 -12.86 -9.55
C GLN A 125 -16.30 -13.08 -8.30
N THR A 126 -16.52 -12.02 -7.52
CA THR A 126 -17.28 -12.06 -6.28
C THR A 126 -18.19 -10.84 -6.13
N THR A 127 -18.97 -10.79 -5.06
CA THR A 127 -19.87 -9.67 -4.77
C THR A 127 -19.12 -8.50 -4.14
N LEU A 128 -19.67 -7.30 -4.27
CA LEU A 128 -19.12 -6.09 -3.65
C LEU A 128 -19.09 -6.20 -2.11
N ASP A 129 -20.11 -6.83 -1.52
CA ASP A 129 -20.17 -7.06 -0.07
C ASP A 129 -19.05 -8.01 0.39
N GLU A 130 -18.76 -9.07 -0.38
CA GLU A 130 -17.64 -9.94 -0.10
C GLU A 130 -16.31 -9.19 -0.26
N GLY A 131 -16.17 -8.33 -1.27
CA GLY A 131 -14.99 -7.47 -1.45
C GLY A 131 -14.72 -6.60 -0.22
N VAL A 132 -15.75 -6.00 0.35
CA VAL A 132 -15.67 -5.23 1.61
C VAL A 132 -15.32 -6.13 2.81
N ALA A 133 -15.95 -7.31 2.91
CA ALA A 133 -15.68 -8.26 3.99
C ALA A 133 -14.22 -8.79 3.95
N MET A 134 -13.67 -9.05 2.75
CA MET A 134 -12.27 -9.46 2.59
C MET A 134 -11.30 -8.46 3.20
N VAL A 135 -11.54 -7.17 2.99
CA VAL A 135 -10.69 -6.10 3.56
C VAL A 135 -10.86 -6.04 5.07
N ALA A 136 -12.11 -5.97 5.55
CA ALA A 136 -12.43 -5.91 6.98
C ALA A 136 -11.77 -7.05 7.77
N ASP A 137 -11.96 -8.28 7.31
CA ASP A 137 -11.43 -9.48 7.95
C ASP A 137 -9.90 -9.49 7.95
N SER A 138 -9.28 -9.13 6.84
CA SER A 138 -7.82 -9.13 6.70
C SER A 138 -7.16 -8.09 7.59
N VAL A 139 -7.68 -6.86 7.61
CA VAL A 139 -7.17 -5.78 8.47
C VAL A 139 -7.29 -6.17 9.93
N LYS A 140 -8.47 -6.65 10.35
CA LYS A 140 -8.70 -7.10 11.72
C LYS A 140 -7.78 -8.24 12.12
N TYR A 141 -7.59 -9.22 11.24
CA TYR A 141 -6.73 -10.38 11.49
C TYR A 141 -5.27 -9.96 11.69
N LEU A 142 -4.71 -9.17 10.76
CA LEU A 142 -3.34 -8.70 10.84
C LEU A 142 -3.10 -7.80 12.06
N GLY A 143 -4.06 -6.91 12.36
CA GLY A 143 -4.02 -6.07 13.55
C GLY A 143 -4.06 -6.86 14.86
N SER A 144 -4.86 -7.95 14.93
CA SER A 144 -4.93 -8.83 16.11
C SER A 144 -3.61 -9.59 16.36
N HIS A 145 -2.77 -9.74 15.33
CA HIS A 145 -1.42 -10.30 15.43
C HIS A 145 -0.34 -9.22 15.69
N GLY A 146 -0.76 -8.01 16.10
CA GLY A 146 0.16 -6.93 16.49
C GLY A 146 0.83 -6.22 15.32
N ARG A 147 0.33 -6.36 14.09
CA ARG A 147 0.87 -5.65 12.93
C ARG A 147 0.22 -4.28 12.78
N MET A 148 1.02 -3.26 12.49
CA MET A 148 0.53 -2.02 11.95
C MET A 148 0.07 -2.29 10.51
N VAL A 149 -1.18 -1.98 10.18
CA VAL A 149 -1.76 -2.34 8.88
C VAL A 149 -1.96 -1.09 8.04
N MET A 150 -1.35 -1.10 6.86
CA MET A 150 -1.56 -0.15 5.78
C MET A 150 -2.40 -0.83 4.70
N VAL A 151 -3.28 -0.09 4.04
CA VAL A 151 -4.13 -0.60 2.97
C VAL A 151 -3.93 0.23 1.71
N ASP A 152 -3.40 -0.40 0.66
CA ASP A 152 -3.35 0.17 -0.68
C ASP A 152 -4.69 -0.08 -1.36
N LEU A 153 -5.45 1.00 -1.55
CA LEU A 153 -6.75 1.00 -2.21
C LEU A 153 -6.54 1.03 -3.73
N GLU A 154 -6.36 -0.16 -4.32
CA GLU A 154 -5.98 -0.31 -5.72
C GLU A 154 -7.07 0.20 -6.67
N HIS A 155 -6.67 0.96 -7.69
CA HIS A 155 -7.55 1.66 -8.62
C HIS A 155 -8.57 2.59 -7.93
N PHE A 156 -8.18 3.23 -6.83
CA PHE A 156 -9.10 4.07 -6.06
C PHE A 156 -9.70 5.20 -6.89
N PHE A 157 -8.88 5.89 -7.68
CA PHE A 157 -9.35 7.02 -8.49
C PHE A 157 -10.33 6.59 -9.58
N ASP A 158 -10.09 5.45 -10.24
CA ASP A 158 -11.02 4.88 -11.24
C ASP A 158 -12.33 4.44 -10.56
N GLY A 159 -12.21 3.73 -9.45
CA GLY A 159 -13.35 3.27 -8.66
C GLY A 159 -14.19 4.43 -8.15
N TYR A 160 -13.57 5.43 -7.55
CA TYR A 160 -14.24 6.60 -7.00
C TYR A 160 -14.99 7.42 -8.06
N LYS A 161 -14.39 7.61 -9.24
CA LYS A 161 -15.05 8.31 -10.36
C LYS A 161 -16.28 7.56 -10.87
N ARG A 162 -16.27 6.22 -10.83
CA ARG A 162 -17.35 5.37 -11.30
C ARG A 162 -18.41 5.07 -10.27
N ASN A 163 -17.97 4.67 -9.07
CA ASN A 163 -18.82 4.22 -7.95
C ASN A 163 -18.19 4.68 -6.62
N PRO A 164 -18.35 5.98 -6.28
CA PRO A 164 -17.75 6.52 -5.06
C PRO A 164 -18.27 5.84 -3.79
N GLU A 165 -19.52 5.37 -3.78
CA GLU A 165 -20.11 4.67 -2.64
C GLU A 165 -19.33 3.40 -2.32
N PHE A 166 -19.03 2.57 -3.32
CA PHE A 166 -18.27 1.34 -3.10
C PHE A 166 -16.84 1.63 -2.63
N SER A 167 -16.13 2.56 -3.30
CA SER A 167 -14.76 2.92 -2.90
C SER A 167 -14.68 3.42 -1.47
N LEU A 168 -15.66 4.22 -1.04
CA LEU A 168 -15.77 4.69 0.34
C LEU A 168 -16.12 3.57 1.33
N ARG A 169 -16.98 2.61 0.96
CA ARG A 169 -17.26 1.43 1.80
C ARG A 169 -16.01 0.61 2.09
N VAL A 170 -15.15 0.40 1.09
CA VAL A 170 -13.86 -0.30 1.27
C VAL A 170 -12.93 0.47 2.20
N LEU A 171 -12.86 1.78 2.02
CA LEU A 171 -12.08 2.68 2.86
C LEU A 171 -12.57 2.66 4.31
N GLU A 172 -13.88 2.81 4.55
CA GLU A 172 -14.50 2.76 5.88
C GLU A 172 -14.28 1.41 6.56
N ALA A 173 -14.44 0.30 5.83
CA ALA A 173 -14.17 -1.03 6.35
C ALA A 173 -12.73 -1.18 6.82
N SER A 174 -11.77 -0.56 6.12
CA SER A 174 -10.37 -0.53 6.53
C SER A 174 -10.18 0.23 7.86
N ILE A 175 -10.76 1.42 7.99
CA ILE A 175 -10.66 2.26 9.21
C ILE A 175 -11.25 1.55 10.42
N VAL A 176 -12.51 1.10 10.29
CA VAL A 176 -13.25 0.49 11.42
C VAL A 176 -12.56 -0.75 11.95
N ASN A 177 -11.83 -1.48 11.10
CA ASN A 177 -11.10 -2.68 11.49
C ASN A 177 -9.64 -2.42 11.87
N GLY A 178 -9.18 -1.15 11.92
CA GLY A 178 -7.92 -0.75 12.54
C GLY A 178 -6.76 -0.50 11.58
N ALA A 179 -7.02 -0.28 10.29
CA ALA A 179 -5.99 0.23 9.39
C ALA A 179 -5.49 1.61 9.85
N THR A 180 -4.19 1.80 9.83
CA THR A 180 -3.55 3.06 10.23
C THR A 180 -3.31 4.00 9.05
N HIS A 181 -3.11 3.44 7.87
CA HIS A 181 -2.85 4.17 6.63
C HIS A 181 -3.78 3.68 5.53
N LEU A 182 -4.31 4.60 4.77
CA LEU A 182 -5.19 4.36 3.62
C LEU A 182 -4.57 5.02 2.41
N VAL A 183 -3.98 4.24 1.54
CA VAL A 183 -3.25 4.74 0.38
C VAL A 183 -4.14 4.72 -0.84
N LEU A 184 -4.43 5.90 -1.37
CA LEU A 184 -5.22 6.06 -2.59
C LEU A 184 -4.33 5.82 -3.80
N CYS A 185 -4.56 4.73 -4.54
CA CYS A 185 -3.71 4.35 -5.66
C CYS A 185 -4.29 4.83 -7.00
N ASP A 186 -3.52 5.63 -7.73
CA ASP A 186 -3.75 5.89 -9.17
C ASP A 186 -3.02 4.81 -9.98
N THR A 187 -3.59 3.60 -9.94
CA THR A 187 -2.96 2.39 -10.48
C THR A 187 -2.83 2.43 -12.00
N ASN A 188 -3.77 3.07 -12.70
CA ASN A 188 -3.68 3.29 -14.14
C ASN A 188 -2.78 4.48 -14.52
N GLY A 189 -2.38 5.31 -13.55
CA GLY A 189 -1.59 6.52 -13.80
C GLY A 189 -2.29 7.51 -14.74
N GLY A 190 -3.63 7.47 -14.77
CA GLY A 190 -4.45 8.23 -15.72
C GLY A 190 -5.11 9.48 -15.12
N SER A 191 -4.97 9.70 -13.83
CA SER A 191 -5.59 10.86 -13.17
C SER A 191 -4.76 12.13 -13.37
N LEU A 192 -5.46 13.26 -13.52
CA LEU A 192 -4.84 14.58 -13.63
C LEU A 192 -4.74 15.26 -12.25
N PRO A 193 -3.77 16.18 -12.03
CA PRO A 193 -3.54 16.77 -10.71
C PRO A 193 -4.77 17.41 -10.06
N HIS A 194 -5.63 18.06 -10.82
CA HIS A 194 -6.86 18.68 -10.31
C HIS A 194 -7.92 17.64 -9.90
N GLU A 195 -7.97 16.48 -10.57
CA GLU A 195 -8.85 15.38 -10.19
C GLU A 195 -8.37 14.75 -8.89
N VAL A 196 -7.05 14.51 -8.78
CA VAL A 196 -6.43 13.98 -7.56
C VAL A 196 -6.69 14.92 -6.38
N GLU A 197 -6.44 16.23 -6.54
CA GLU A 197 -6.68 17.22 -5.50
C GLU A 197 -8.13 17.23 -5.02
N SER A 198 -9.08 17.20 -5.96
CA SER A 198 -10.52 17.21 -5.66
C SER A 198 -10.96 15.95 -4.91
N ILE A 199 -10.55 14.76 -5.38
CA ILE A 199 -10.93 13.48 -4.78
C ILE A 199 -10.27 13.33 -3.40
N VAL A 200 -8.99 13.66 -3.27
CA VAL A 200 -8.26 13.62 -2.00
C VAL A 200 -8.90 14.56 -0.97
N ALA A 201 -9.28 15.77 -1.36
CA ALA A 201 -9.94 16.70 -0.45
C ALA A 201 -11.31 16.16 0.06
N ALA A 202 -12.07 15.51 -0.82
CA ALA A 202 -13.34 14.87 -0.43
C ALA A 202 -13.10 13.69 0.54
N VAL A 203 -12.11 12.84 0.25
CA VAL A 203 -11.73 11.71 1.11
C VAL A 203 -11.17 12.20 2.45
N ALA A 204 -10.32 13.23 2.45
CA ALA A 204 -9.77 13.79 3.68
C ALA A 204 -10.86 14.33 4.62
N LYS A 205 -11.89 14.97 4.05
CA LYS A 205 -13.05 15.41 4.82
C LYS A 205 -13.85 14.24 5.40
N HIS A 206 -13.92 13.12 4.67
CA HIS A 206 -14.64 11.92 5.08
C HIS A 206 -13.90 11.15 6.19
N VAL A 207 -12.59 10.96 6.03
CA VAL A 207 -11.72 10.23 6.97
C VAL A 207 -11.45 11.02 8.26
N GLY A 208 -11.35 12.33 8.16
CA GLY A 208 -10.99 13.18 9.30
C GLY A 208 -9.63 12.82 9.88
N ASN A 209 -9.60 12.43 11.16
CA ASN A 209 -8.38 12.06 11.90
C ASN A 209 -8.32 10.57 12.26
N ASP A 210 -9.13 9.73 11.63
CA ASP A 210 -9.25 8.32 12.02
C ASP A 210 -8.15 7.45 11.40
N ALA A 211 -7.54 7.90 10.31
CA ALA A 211 -6.39 7.27 9.67
C ALA A 211 -5.52 8.30 8.94
N ILE A 212 -4.28 7.91 8.63
CA ILE A 212 -3.38 8.69 7.77
C ILE A 212 -3.74 8.39 6.31
N ILE A 213 -3.99 9.43 5.53
CA ILE A 213 -4.21 9.29 4.09
C ILE A 213 -2.88 9.30 3.36
N GLY A 214 -2.69 8.31 2.51
CA GLY A 214 -1.55 8.16 1.62
C GLY A 214 -1.92 8.31 0.15
N ILE A 215 -0.92 8.44 -0.69
CA ILE A 215 -1.02 8.49 -2.15
C ILE A 215 0.03 7.60 -2.80
N HIS A 216 -0.36 6.86 -3.83
CA HIS A 216 0.52 6.09 -4.69
C HIS A 216 0.13 6.33 -6.15
N CYS A 217 0.95 7.05 -6.91
CA CYS A 217 0.66 7.41 -8.30
C CYS A 217 1.60 6.70 -9.26
N HIS A 218 1.03 6.04 -10.27
CA HIS A 218 1.78 5.59 -11.43
C HIS A 218 2.00 6.73 -12.44
N ASP A 219 3.01 6.62 -13.28
CA ASP A 219 3.48 7.71 -14.14
C ASP A 219 3.15 7.49 -15.63
N ASP A 220 2.08 6.76 -15.93
CA ASP A 220 1.71 6.42 -17.30
C ASP A 220 1.36 7.66 -18.15
N THR A 221 0.85 8.73 -17.52
CA THR A 221 0.59 10.03 -18.15
C THR A 221 1.68 11.09 -17.88
N GLY A 222 2.77 10.73 -17.20
CA GLY A 222 3.81 11.69 -16.81
C GLY A 222 3.40 12.65 -15.67
N CYS A 223 2.34 12.31 -14.92
CA CYS A 223 1.78 13.18 -13.90
C CYS A 223 2.03 12.73 -12.46
N ALA A 224 2.72 11.60 -12.21
CA ALA A 224 2.84 11.02 -10.86
C ALA A 224 3.37 11.99 -9.81
N VAL A 225 4.44 12.73 -10.12
CA VAL A 225 5.03 13.71 -9.20
C VAL A 225 4.04 14.88 -8.96
N ALA A 226 3.42 15.39 -10.01
CA ALA A 226 2.45 16.47 -9.91
C ALA A 226 1.22 16.05 -9.09
N ASN A 227 0.74 14.81 -9.29
CA ASN A 227 -0.36 14.20 -8.55
C ASN A 227 -0.01 14.03 -7.07
N SER A 228 1.18 13.54 -6.75
CA SER A 228 1.65 13.39 -5.36
C SER A 228 1.73 14.74 -4.65
N LEU A 229 2.25 15.78 -5.32
CA LEU A 229 2.31 17.13 -4.76
C LEU A 229 0.91 17.75 -4.57
N ALA A 230 -0.02 17.54 -5.52
CA ALA A 230 -1.40 17.98 -5.40
C ALA A 230 -2.10 17.28 -4.21
N ALA A 231 -1.90 15.97 -4.06
CA ALA A 231 -2.43 15.19 -2.95
C ALA A 231 -1.91 15.68 -1.57
N VAL A 232 -0.61 15.96 -1.46
CA VAL A 232 -0.02 16.51 -0.22
C VAL A 232 -0.63 17.85 0.15
N ARG A 233 -0.85 18.73 -0.83
CA ARG A 233 -1.54 20.03 -0.61
C ARG A 233 -2.99 19.82 -0.15
N ALA A 234 -3.66 18.81 -0.67
CA ALA A 234 -5.03 18.44 -0.30
C ALA A 234 -5.16 17.70 1.05
N GLY A 235 -4.04 17.38 1.73
CA GLY A 235 -4.07 16.84 3.08
C GLY A 235 -3.43 15.46 3.25
N VAL A 236 -2.91 14.85 2.21
CA VAL A 236 -2.15 13.59 2.30
C VAL A 236 -0.89 13.78 3.15
N ARG A 237 -0.57 12.77 3.97
CA ARG A 237 0.59 12.78 4.87
C ARG A 237 1.47 11.53 4.73
N HIS A 238 1.21 10.69 3.75
CA HIS A 238 2.01 9.51 3.42
C HIS A 238 2.13 9.39 1.90
N VAL A 239 3.34 9.33 1.38
CA VAL A 239 3.60 9.23 -0.06
C VAL A 239 4.37 7.95 -0.32
N GLN A 240 3.79 7.11 -1.15
CA GLN A 240 4.48 5.95 -1.71
C GLN A 240 5.03 6.35 -3.08
N ASP A 241 6.31 6.07 -3.30
CA ASP A 241 6.95 6.32 -4.59
C ASP A 241 7.43 5.00 -5.19
N ARG A 242 7.20 4.91 -6.49
CA ARG A 242 7.78 3.91 -7.36
C ARG A 242 8.77 4.61 -8.29
N LYS A 243 10.06 4.40 -8.07
CA LYS A 243 11.05 4.74 -9.09
C LYS A 243 10.97 3.73 -10.25
N SER A 244 9.95 3.82 -11.07
CA SER A 244 10.00 3.25 -12.40
C SER A 244 9.37 4.23 -13.37
N THR A 245 10.21 5.04 -13.97
CA THR A 245 9.95 5.37 -15.35
C THR A 245 9.85 4.05 -16.09
N ARG A 246 8.63 3.62 -16.47
CA ARG A 246 8.49 2.80 -17.66
C ARG A 246 9.08 3.67 -18.76
N LEU A 247 10.36 3.50 -19.02
CA LEU A 247 10.90 3.85 -20.32
C LEU A 247 10.13 2.98 -21.29
N ASN A 248 9.11 3.55 -21.92
CA ASN A 248 8.58 3.03 -23.15
C ASN A 248 9.77 3.00 -24.13
N SER A 249 10.49 1.91 -24.15
CA SER A 249 11.45 1.57 -25.19
C SER A 249 10.66 1.12 -26.42
N SER A 250 9.87 2.04 -26.96
CA SER A 250 9.30 1.94 -28.30
C SER A 250 9.78 3.16 -29.08
N HIS A 251 11.04 3.12 -29.49
CA HIS A 251 11.57 3.81 -30.64
C HIS A 251 12.47 2.85 -31.39
#